data_a3a70ae4918126768427ca6612aa016b
#
_entry.id   a3a70ae4918126768427ca6612aa016b
#
_cell.length_a   1.000
_cell.length_b   1.000
_cell.length_c   1.000
_cell.angle_alpha   90.00
_cell.angle_beta   90.00
_cell.angle_gamma   90.00
#
_symmetry.space_group_name_H-M   'P 1'
#
loop_
_entity.id
_entity.type
_entity.pdbx_description
1 polymer ?
#
loop_
_entity_poly.entity_id
_entity_poly.type
_entity_poly.pdbx_seq_one_letter_code
_entity_poly.pdbx_strand_id
1 'polypeptide(L)'
;VSAAAGVTKGALYFHFDSKEALAVAIIDAQHEKSVGAGRALLDHNVPGLRALVSMSYELARQLRDDVIVSAGVRLTIEAVNFSTPVSAPYLDWMVACEEFLRRGIIDGDVTPTVNVAAAARFFTAGFTGVQVVSDVLTKRGDIDQRLTEMWALMLPGLVAPERWDDLKNLAVEVQRDRTVAAPLD
;
A
#
# COMPACT_ATOMS: atom_id res chain seq x y z
N VAL A 1 -4.45 -22.19 11.22
CA VAL A 1 -3.37 -22.16 10.21
C VAL A 1 -3.03 -23.58 9.77
N SER A 2 -2.52 -24.47 10.65
CA SER A 2 -2.12 -25.84 10.28
C SER A 2 -3.24 -26.64 9.61
N ALA A 3 -4.47 -26.62 10.17
CA ALA A 3 -5.62 -27.31 9.60
C ALA A 3 -6.00 -26.79 8.19
N ALA A 4 -5.95 -25.46 7.98
CA ALA A 4 -6.24 -24.84 6.70
C ALA A 4 -5.14 -25.11 5.64
N ALA A 5 -3.90 -25.34 6.07
CA ALA A 5 -2.76 -25.66 5.21
C ALA A 5 -2.62 -27.18 4.95
N GLY A 6 -3.48 -28.02 5.53
CA GLY A 6 -3.41 -29.48 5.40
C GLY A 6 -2.16 -30.10 6.02
N VAL A 7 -1.47 -29.39 6.93
CA VAL A 7 -0.26 -29.86 7.60
C VAL A 7 -0.50 -30.13 9.08
N THR A 8 0.28 -31.02 9.68
CA THR A 8 0.20 -31.25 11.12
C THR A 8 0.79 -30.09 11.90
N LYS A 9 0.35 -29.89 13.14
CA LYS A 9 0.93 -28.89 14.04
C LYS A 9 2.44 -29.12 14.26
N GLY A 10 2.88 -30.40 14.32
CA GLY A 10 4.29 -30.77 14.43
C GLY A 10 5.10 -30.38 13.18
N ALA A 11 4.57 -30.56 11.97
CA ALA A 11 5.22 -30.14 10.75
C ALA A 11 5.40 -28.61 10.69
N LEU A 12 4.42 -27.83 11.15
CA LEU A 12 4.53 -26.38 11.22
C LEU A 12 5.65 -25.92 12.18
N TYR A 13 5.72 -26.51 13.36
CA TYR A 13 6.77 -26.18 14.36
C TYR A 13 8.15 -26.77 13.99
N PHE A 14 8.24 -27.68 13.04
CA PHE A 14 9.51 -28.10 12.48
C PHE A 14 10.17 -27.02 11.61
N HIS A 15 9.34 -26.21 10.94
CA HIS A 15 9.80 -25.12 10.06
C HIS A 15 9.88 -23.76 10.74
N PHE A 16 9.12 -23.54 11.81
CA PHE A 16 9.05 -22.25 12.51
C PHE A 16 9.21 -22.46 14.02
N ASP A 17 10.25 -21.89 14.58
CA ASP A 17 10.59 -22.02 16.03
C ASP A 17 9.53 -21.42 16.95
N SER A 18 8.72 -20.48 16.45
CA SER A 18 7.67 -19.80 17.22
C SER A 18 6.53 -19.30 16.34
N LYS A 19 5.43 -18.88 16.98
CA LYS A 19 4.34 -18.18 16.27
C LYS A 19 4.80 -16.85 15.70
N GLU A 20 5.71 -16.13 16.39
CA GLU A 20 6.29 -14.88 15.91
C GLU A 20 7.15 -15.13 14.67
N ALA A 21 7.98 -16.20 14.64
CA ALA A 21 8.77 -16.56 13.47
C ALA A 21 7.89 -16.84 12.25
N LEU A 22 6.77 -17.55 12.42
CA LEU A 22 5.80 -17.75 11.34
C LEU A 22 5.15 -16.42 10.92
N ALA A 23 4.80 -15.55 11.86
CA ALA A 23 4.20 -14.26 11.55
C ALA A 23 5.18 -13.37 10.76
N VAL A 24 6.45 -13.32 11.14
CA VAL A 24 7.50 -12.59 10.43
C VAL A 24 7.65 -13.12 9.00
N ALA A 25 7.70 -14.44 8.80
CA ALA A 25 7.79 -15.02 7.46
C ALA A 25 6.59 -14.65 6.55
N ILE A 26 5.38 -14.52 7.13
CA ILE A 26 4.20 -14.06 6.36
C ILE A 26 4.30 -12.57 6.06
N ILE A 27 4.80 -11.74 7.00
CA ILE A 27 5.06 -10.31 6.79
C ILE A 27 6.07 -10.13 5.66
N ASP A 28 7.17 -10.88 5.66
CA ASP A 28 8.22 -10.81 4.64
C ASP A 28 7.66 -11.19 3.25
N ALA A 29 6.90 -12.28 3.17
CA ALA A 29 6.27 -12.71 1.92
C ALA A 29 5.26 -11.69 1.37
N GLN A 30 4.49 -11.04 2.24
CA GLN A 30 3.60 -9.93 1.88
C GLN A 30 4.40 -8.73 1.36
N HIS A 31 5.45 -8.36 2.10
CA HIS A 31 6.29 -7.20 1.77
C HIS A 31 6.93 -7.36 0.40
N GLU A 32 7.52 -8.52 0.11
CA GLU A 32 8.13 -8.83 -1.18
C GLU A 32 7.13 -8.67 -2.35
N LYS A 33 5.91 -9.22 -2.21
CA LYS A 33 4.84 -9.08 -3.21
C LYS A 33 4.47 -7.61 -3.45
N SER A 34 4.33 -6.84 -2.37
CA SER A 34 3.87 -5.46 -2.45
C SER A 34 4.95 -4.53 -3.01
N VAL A 35 6.21 -4.71 -2.64
CA VAL A 35 7.36 -3.95 -3.19
C VAL A 35 7.55 -4.24 -4.69
N GLY A 36 7.37 -5.49 -5.11
CA GLY A 36 7.45 -5.86 -6.53
C GLY A 36 6.47 -5.09 -7.41
N ALA A 37 5.23 -4.89 -6.95
CA ALA A 37 4.23 -4.11 -7.67
C ALA A 37 4.63 -2.62 -7.80
N GLY A 38 5.24 -2.04 -6.75
CA GLY A 38 5.72 -0.66 -6.79
C GLY A 38 6.89 -0.46 -7.76
N ARG A 39 7.85 -1.38 -7.77
CA ARG A 39 8.99 -1.33 -8.71
C ARG A 39 8.52 -1.39 -10.15
N ALA A 40 7.57 -2.25 -10.48
CA ALA A 40 7.02 -2.34 -11.84
C ALA A 40 6.48 -0.99 -12.34
N LEU A 41 5.84 -0.18 -11.49
CA LEU A 41 5.34 1.15 -11.87
C LEU A 41 6.47 2.14 -12.18
N LEU A 42 7.59 2.09 -11.44
CA LEU A 42 8.76 2.92 -11.70
C LEU A 42 9.45 2.51 -13.00
N ASP A 43 9.59 1.20 -13.25
CA ASP A 43 10.26 0.66 -14.44
C ASP A 43 9.50 0.99 -15.75
N HIS A 44 8.16 1.11 -15.70
CA HIS A 44 7.32 1.47 -16.85
C HIS A 44 7.26 2.98 -17.11
N ASN A 45 8.09 3.78 -16.47
CA ASN A 45 8.18 5.24 -16.66
C ASN A 45 6.83 5.97 -16.43
N VAL A 46 6.02 5.47 -15.51
CA VAL A 46 4.79 6.14 -15.08
C VAL A 46 5.16 7.40 -14.31
N PRO A 47 4.49 8.56 -14.55
CA PRO A 47 4.73 9.78 -13.77
C PRO A 47 4.60 9.53 -12.27
N GLY A 48 5.51 10.13 -11.46
CA GLY A 48 5.68 9.76 -10.06
C GLY A 48 4.42 9.90 -9.22
N LEU A 49 3.67 11.00 -9.37
CA LEU A 49 2.41 11.17 -8.62
C LEU A 49 1.35 10.16 -9.05
N ARG A 50 1.21 9.88 -10.35
CA ARG A 50 0.29 8.85 -10.86
C ARG A 50 0.70 7.47 -10.37
N ALA A 51 2.00 7.15 -10.31
CA ALA A 51 2.51 5.88 -9.80
C ALA A 51 2.17 5.70 -8.31
N LEU A 52 2.32 6.73 -7.48
CA LEU A 52 1.96 6.69 -6.07
C LEU A 52 0.45 6.45 -5.86
N VAL A 53 -0.40 7.15 -6.62
CA VAL A 53 -1.85 6.94 -6.60
C VAL A 53 -2.19 5.52 -7.04
N SER A 54 -1.63 5.04 -8.16
CA SER A 54 -1.85 3.70 -8.70
C SER A 54 -1.44 2.60 -7.74
N MET A 55 -0.30 2.79 -7.05
CA MET A 55 0.22 1.89 -6.04
C MET A 55 -0.75 1.70 -4.88
N SER A 56 -1.41 2.78 -4.42
CA SER A 56 -2.37 2.69 -3.34
C SER A 56 -3.57 1.82 -3.69
N TYR A 57 -4.10 1.94 -4.89
CA TYR A 57 -5.20 1.09 -5.36
C TYR A 57 -4.75 -0.34 -5.64
N GLU A 58 -3.51 -0.54 -6.14
CA GLU A 58 -2.98 -1.89 -6.32
C GLU A 58 -2.85 -2.63 -5.00
N LEU A 59 -2.36 -1.94 -3.96
CA LEU A 59 -2.28 -2.52 -2.63
C LEU A 59 -3.69 -2.80 -2.04
N ALA A 60 -4.66 -1.92 -2.30
CA ALA A 60 -6.05 -2.16 -1.91
C ALA A 60 -6.63 -3.42 -2.58
N ARG A 61 -6.35 -3.64 -3.87
CA ARG A 61 -6.71 -4.86 -4.59
C ARG A 61 -6.06 -6.09 -3.97
N GLN A 62 -4.74 -6.05 -3.74
CA GLN A 62 -4.02 -7.14 -3.09
C GLN A 62 -4.58 -7.47 -1.71
N LEU A 63 -4.95 -6.45 -0.92
CA LEU A 63 -5.58 -6.63 0.39
C LEU A 63 -6.93 -7.34 0.34
N ARG A 64 -7.68 -7.21 -0.76
CA ARG A 64 -8.96 -7.93 -0.96
C ARG A 64 -8.75 -9.35 -1.50
N ASP A 65 -7.85 -9.49 -2.47
CA ASP A 65 -7.81 -10.65 -3.34
C ASP A 65 -6.68 -11.64 -2.96
N ASP A 66 -5.66 -11.21 -2.21
CA ASP A 66 -4.53 -12.04 -1.81
C ASP A 66 -4.51 -12.28 -0.30
N VAL A 67 -4.73 -13.53 0.09
CA VAL A 67 -4.77 -13.94 1.51
C VAL A 67 -3.44 -13.71 2.23
N ILE A 68 -2.29 -13.83 1.52
CA ILE A 68 -0.96 -13.59 2.12
C ILE A 68 -0.77 -12.11 2.38
N VAL A 69 -1.14 -11.25 1.42
CA VAL A 69 -1.06 -9.79 1.60
C VAL A 69 -1.99 -9.34 2.72
N SER A 70 -3.23 -9.79 2.72
CA SER A 70 -4.19 -9.48 3.78
C SER A 70 -3.70 -9.91 5.17
N ALA A 71 -3.19 -11.14 5.28
CA ALA A 71 -2.67 -11.67 6.55
C ALA A 71 -1.40 -10.94 6.98
N GLY A 72 -0.46 -10.70 6.06
CA GLY A 72 0.82 -10.05 6.34
C GLY A 72 0.64 -8.61 6.83
N VAL A 73 -0.19 -7.81 6.16
CA VAL A 73 -0.50 -6.43 6.59
C VAL A 73 -1.16 -6.41 7.97
N ARG A 74 -2.09 -7.33 8.24
CA ARG A 74 -2.69 -7.47 9.57
C ARG A 74 -1.65 -7.80 10.63
N LEU A 75 -0.78 -8.78 10.36
CA LEU A 75 0.29 -9.17 11.26
C LEU A 75 1.31 -8.04 11.48
N THR A 76 1.60 -7.21 10.47
CA THR A 76 2.46 -6.03 10.60
C THR A 76 1.89 -5.03 11.63
N ILE A 77 0.57 -4.83 11.63
CA ILE A 77 -0.11 -3.96 12.61
C ILE A 77 -0.05 -4.59 14.02
N GLU A 78 -0.27 -5.90 14.11
CA GLU A 78 -0.22 -6.64 15.39
C GLU A 78 1.21 -6.80 15.93
N ALA A 79 2.24 -6.66 15.06
CA ALA A 79 3.65 -6.86 15.41
C ALA A 79 4.21 -5.81 16.40
N VAL A 80 3.47 -4.76 16.70
CA VAL A 80 3.79 -3.84 17.81
C VAL A 80 3.85 -4.56 19.16
N ASN A 81 3.16 -5.72 19.28
CA ASN A 81 3.11 -6.54 20.49
C ASN A 81 4.12 -7.71 20.48
N PHE A 82 4.96 -7.83 19.44
CA PHE A 82 5.97 -8.89 19.38
C PHE A 82 7.14 -8.58 20.32
N SER A 83 7.91 -9.61 20.68
CA SER A 83 9.14 -9.47 21.47
C SER A 83 10.14 -8.50 20.82
N THR A 84 10.17 -8.46 19.47
CA THR A 84 10.90 -7.47 18.69
C THR A 84 9.92 -6.84 17.67
N PRO A 85 9.63 -5.53 17.77
CA PRO A 85 8.75 -4.85 16.84
C PRO A 85 9.26 -4.93 15.40
N VAL A 86 8.36 -5.20 14.45
CA VAL A 86 8.68 -5.28 13.02
C VAL A 86 8.41 -3.91 12.37
N SER A 87 9.45 -3.10 12.20
CA SER A 87 9.33 -1.74 11.64
C SER A 87 9.73 -1.64 10.17
N ALA A 88 10.52 -2.59 9.67
CA ALA A 88 11.10 -2.55 8.32
C ALA A 88 10.05 -2.31 7.22
N PRO A 89 8.89 -2.99 7.17
CA PRO A 89 7.91 -2.74 6.12
C PRO A 89 7.41 -1.29 6.07
N TYR A 90 7.19 -0.64 7.21
CA TYR A 90 6.77 0.76 7.25
C TYR A 90 7.86 1.71 6.75
N LEU A 91 9.12 1.46 7.13
CA LEU A 91 10.26 2.27 6.67
C LEU A 91 10.44 2.16 5.16
N ASP A 92 10.37 0.96 4.62
CA ASP A 92 10.49 0.72 3.18
C ASP A 92 9.34 1.34 2.39
N TRP A 93 8.11 1.29 2.92
CA TRP A 93 6.96 1.98 2.35
C TRP A 93 7.14 3.50 2.31
N MET A 94 7.66 4.09 3.40
CA MET A 94 7.96 5.53 3.44
C MET A 94 9.02 5.89 2.41
N VAL A 95 10.10 5.09 2.28
CA VAL A 95 11.16 5.30 1.28
C VAL A 95 10.60 5.22 -0.14
N ALA A 96 9.77 4.22 -0.44
CA ALA A 96 9.13 4.10 -1.75
C ALA A 96 8.22 5.31 -2.06
N CYS A 97 7.41 5.75 -1.09
CA CYS A 97 6.57 6.94 -1.25
C CYS A 97 7.41 8.20 -1.50
N GLU A 98 8.55 8.37 -0.80
CA GLU A 98 9.47 9.48 -1.04
C GLU A 98 10.03 9.44 -2.47
N GLU A 99 10.38 8.27 -2.98
CA GLU A 99 10.89 8.11 -4.35
C GLU A 99 9.85 8.54 -5.40
N PHE A 100 8.61 8.08 -5.27
CA PHE A 100 7.50 8.50 -6.14
C PHE A 100 7.26 10.02 -6.07
N LEU A 101 7.28 10.62 -4.87
CA LEU A 101 7.09 12.05 -4.72
C LEU A 101 8.24 12.86 -5.32
N ARG A 102 9.50 12.43 -5.15
CA ARG A 102 10.66 13.06 -5.77
C ARG A 102 10.57 12.97 -7.30
N ARG A 103 10.16 11.83 -7.83
CA ARG A 103 9.91 11.68 -9.26
C ARG A 103 8.80 12.63 -9.71
N GLY A 104 7.70 12.75 -8.97
CA GLY A 104 6.62 13.70 -9.27
C GLY A 104 7.06 15.16 -9.27
N ILE A 105 8.05 15.54 -8.46
CA ILE A 105 8.69 16.88 -8.51
C ILE A 105 9.47 17.04 -9.81
N ILE A 106 10.25 16.03 -10.21
CA ILE A 106 11.01 16.05 -11.48
C ILE A 106 10.08 16.14 -12.69
N ASP A 107 8.95 15.44 -12.64
CA ASP A 107 7.92 15.44 -13.69
C ASP A 107 7.14 16.78 -13.75
N GLY A 108 7.27 17.63 -12.72
CA GLY A 108 6.55 18.90 -12.60
C GLY A 108 5.10 18.75 -12.09
N ASP A 109 4.69 17.56 -11.68
CA ASP A 109 3.35 17.28 -11.17
C ASP A 109 3.19 17.62 -9.67
N VAL A 110 4.27 17.46 -8.89
CA VAL A 110 4.30 17.74 -7.46
C VAL A 110 5.03 19.06 -7.20
N THR A 111 4.45 19.91 -6.31
CA THR A 111 5.08 21.17 -5.95
C THR A 111 6.47 20.95 -5.29
N PRO A 112 7.52 21.69 -5.71
CA PRO A 112 8.85 21.52 -5.16
C PRO A 112 8.98 21.98 -3.69
N THR A 113 7.97 22.67 -3.17
CA THR A 113 7.94 23.15 -1.78
C THR A 113 7.44 22.10 -0.79
N VAL A 114 6.93 20.95 -1.25
CA VAL A 114 6.43 19.90 -0.38
C VAL A 114 7.58 19.27 0.44
N ASN A 115 7.33 19.07 1.73
CA ASN A 115 8.23 18.25 2.55
C ASN A 115 7.97 16.77 2.24
N VAL A 116 8.76 16.21 1.30
CA VAL A 116 8.62 14.85 0.78
C VAL A 116 8.56 13.81 1.90
N ALA A 117 9.47 13.91 2.88
CA ALA A 117 9.50 12.95 3.99
C ALA A 117 8.27 13.04 4.90
N ALA A 118 7.74 14.24 5.14
CA ALA A 118 6.51 14.42 5.90
C ALA A 118 5.29 13.91 5.13
N ALA A 119 5.22 14.17 3.83
CA ALA A 119 4.15 13.69 2.96
C ALA A 119 4.14 12.15 2.88
N ALA A 120 5.31 11.50 2.75
CA ALA A 120 5.44 10.05 2.74
C ALA A 120 4.98 9.41 4.06
N ARG A 121 5.38 9.99 5.20
CA ARG A 121 4.91 9.53 6.52
C ARG A 121 3.39 9.68 6.67
N PHE A 122 2.85 10.83 6.27
CA PHE A 122 1.42 11.08 6.34
C PHE A 122 0.62 10.13 5.44
N PHE A 123 1.07 9.92 4.20
CA PHE A 123 0.45 8.96 3.28
C PHE A 123 0.45 7.55 3.86
N THR A 124 1.60 7.06 4.36
CA THR A 124 1.71 5.72 4.93
C THR A 124 0.77 5.54 6.13
N ALA A 125 0.69 6.54 7.03
CA ALA A 125 -0.23 6.53 8.16
C ALA A 125 -1.69 6.60 7.71
N GLY A 126 -2.02 7.47 6.75
CA GLY A 126 -3.36 7.64 6.18
C GLY A 126 -3.85 6.36 5.51
N PHE A 127 -3.03 5.75 4.64
CA PHE A 127 -3.36 4.47 4.01
C PHE A 127 -3.59 3.36 5.04
N THR A 128 -2.71 3.26 6.05
CA THR A 128 -2.86 2.29 7.14
C THR A 128 -4.18 2.50 7.88
N GLY A 129 -4.55 3.73 8.19
CA GLY A 129 -5.82 4.07 8.82
C GLY A 129 -7.02 3.72 7.93
N VAL A 130 -6.98 4.10 6.67
CA VAL A 130 -8.04 3.81 5.68
C VAL A 130 -8.31 2.32 5.58
N GLN A 131 -7.27 1.50 5.37
CA GLN A 131 -7.44 0.06 5.20
C GLN A 131 -7.93 -0.64 6.47
N VAL A 132 -7.48 -0.21 7.67
CA VAL A 132 -7.95 -0.77 8.95
C VAL A 132 -9.43 -0.45 9.17
N VAL A 133 -9.81 0.81 9.00
CA VAL A 133 -11.21 1.25 9.19
C VAL A 133 -12.13 0.58 8.18
N SER A 134 -11.72 0.49 6.91
CA SER A 134 -12.47 -0.20 5.87
C SER A 134 -12.63 -1.70 6.17
N ASP A 135 -11.57 -2.37 6.66
CA ASP A 135 -11.66 -3.80 7.04
C ASP A 135 -12.67 -4.02 8.18
N VAL A 136 -12.64 -3.17 9.20
CA VAL A 136 -13.55 -3.28 10.35
C VAL A 136 -15.00 -3.04 9.96
N LEU A 137 -15.28 -2.02 9.15
CA LEU A 137 -16.64 -1.59 8.85
C LEU A 137 -17.30 -2.38 7.72
N THR A 138 -16.56 -2.73 6.67
CA THR A 138 -17.12 -3.27 5.42
C THR A 138 -16.37 -4.47 4.87
N LYS A 139 -15.37 -5.01 5.59
CA LYS A 139 -14.48 -6.07 5.07
C LYS A 139 -13.79 -5.64 3.78
N ARG A 140 -13.36 -4.37 3.75
CA ARG A 140 -12.70 -3.70 2.62
C ARG A 140 -13.58 -3.51 1.38
N GLY A 141 -14.91 -3.63 1.51
CA GLY A 141 -15.83 -3.41 0.40
C GLY A 141 -15.85 -1.97 -0.10
N ASP A 142 -15.50 -0.99 0.74
CA ASP A 142 -15.47 0.43 0.43
C ASP A 142 -14.04 1.04 0.35
N ILE A 143 -12.99 0.20 0.32
CA ILE A 143 -11.60 0.68 0.41
C ILE A 143 -11.24 1.61 -0.76
N ASP A 144 -11.68 1.31 -1.98
CA ASP A 144 -11.39 2.13 -3.16
C ASP A 144 -12.04 3.51 -3.05
N GLN A 145 -13.30 3.57 -2.57
CA GLN A 145 -13.98 4.84 -2.31
C GLN A 145 -13.21 5.67 -1.27
N ARG A 146 -12.84 5.07 -0.14
CA ARG A 146 -12.09 5.75 0.92
C ARG A 146 -10.71 6.23 0.47
N LEU A 147 -10.04 5.49 -0.42
CA LEU A 147 -8.80 5.94 -1.02
C LEU A 147 -9.02 7.15 -1.93
N THR A 148 -10.09 7.15 -2.73
CA THR A 148 -10.45 8.30 -3.56
C THR A 148 -10.70 9.54 -2.70
N GLU A 149 -11.43 9.40 -1.58
CA GLU A 149 -11.67 10.48 -0.62
C GLU A 149 -10.37 10.97 0.05
N MET A 150 -9.49 10.04 0.45
CA MET A 150 -8.18 10.37 1.01
C MET A 150 -7.34 11.17 0.00
N TRP A 151 -7.27 10.74 -1.25
CA TRP A 151 -6.53 11.44 -2.30
C TRP A 151 -7.13 12.81 -2.62
N ALA A 152 -8.45 12.94 -2.62
CA ALA A 152 -9.11 14.24 -2.81
C ALA A 152 -8.69 15.29 -1.74
N LEU A 153 -8.39 14.83 -0.53
CA LEU A 153 -7.86 15.67 0.54
C LEU A 153 -6.35 15.93 0.45
N MET A 154 -5.59 14.99 -0.12
CA MET A 154 -4.13 15.10 -0.22
C MET A 154 -3.64 15.86 -1.45
N LEU A 155 -4.26 15.64 -2.61
CA LEU A 155 -3.84 16.24 -3.88
C LEU A 155 -3.70 17.77 -3.83
N PRO A 156 -4.60 18.55 -3.17
CA PRO A 156 -4.44 20.00 -3.07
C PRO A 156 -3.14 20.47 -2.42
N GLY A 157 -2.55 19.66 -1.53
CA GLY A 157 -1.29 19.96 -0.86
C GLY A 157 -0.04 19.41 -1.59
N LEU A 158 -0.22 18.59 -2.63
CA LEU A 158 0.86 17.94 -3.35
C LEU A 158 1.03 18.48 -4.77
N VAL A 159 -0.06 18.71 -5.48
CA VAL A 159 -0.04 19.06 -6.91
C VAL A 159 0.52 20.46 -7.11
N ALA A 160 1.40 20.62 -8.10
CA ALA A 160 1.90 21.92 -8.53
C ALA A 160 0.71 22.79 -9.03
N PRO A 161 0.62 24.08 -8.64
CA PRO A 161 -0.54 24.91 -8.97
C PRO A 161 -0.89 24.95 -10.48
N GLU A 162 0.10 24.99 -11.32
CA GLU A 162 -0.01 24.98 -12.79
C GLU A 162 -0.52 23.65 -13.37
N ARG A 163 -0.46 22.57 -12.60
CA ARG A 163 -0.93 21.24 -12.97
C ARG A 163 -2.28 20.87 -12.36
N TRP A 164 -2.84 21.76 -11.55
CA TRP A 164 -4.05 21.48 -10.77
C TRP A 164 -5.23 21.02 -11.63
N ASP A 165 -5.52 21.75 -12.72
CA ASP A 165 -6.66 21.41 -13.58
C ASP A 165 -6.54 20.05 -14.26
N ASP A 166 -5.31 19.61 -14.54
CA ASP A 166 -5.03 18.30 -15.14
C ASP A 166 -5.10 17.16 -14.12
N LEU A 167 -4.73 17.42 -12.85
CA LEU A 167 -4.48 16.36 -11.86
C LEU A 167 -5.47 16.32 -10.69
N LYS A 168 -6.36 17.30 -10.56
CA LYS A 168 -7.36 17.35 -9.46
C LYS A 168 -8.26 16.10 -9.38
N ASN A 169 -8.46 15.41 -10.50
CA ASN A 169 -9.27 14.18 -10.58
C ASN A 169 -8.44 12.90 -10.71
N LEU A 170 -7.11 12.99 -10.52
CA LEU A 170 -6.18 11.87 -10.77
C LEU A 170 -6.60 10.56 -10.11
N ALA A 171 -7.07 10.61 -8.86
CA ALA A 171 -7.48 9.40 -8.14
C ALA A 171 -8.71 8.73 -8.78
N VAL A 172 -9.68 9.53 -9.20
CA VAL A 172 -10.89 9.02 -9.89
C VAL A 172 -10.52 8.40 -11.24
N GLU A 173 -9.61 9.02 -11.98
CA GLU A 173 -9.13 8.51 -13.26
C GLU A 173 -8.42 7.18 -13.08
N VAL A 174 -7.46 7.11 -12.16
CA VAL A 174 -6.71 5.86 -11.87
C VAL A 174 -7.66 4.74 -11.44
N GLN A 175 -8.63 5.02 -10.58
CA GLN A 175 -9.62 4.03 -10.17
C GLN A 175 -10.44 3.52 -11.36
N ARG A 176 -10.93 4.43 -12.21
CA ARG A 176 -11.72 4.07 -13.40
C ARG A 176 -10.92 3.24 -14.39
N ASP A 177 -9.68 3.64 -14.71
CA ASP A 177 -8.82 2.95 -15.67
C ASP A 177 -8.56 1.50 -15.25
N ARG A 178 -8.43 1.24 -13.94
CA ARG A 178 -8.27 -0.09 -13.37
C ARG A 178 -9.55 -0.94 -13.50
N THR A 179 -10.71 -0.33 -13.30
CA THR A 179 -12.00 -1.04 -13.43
C THR A 179 -12.25 -1.49 -14.87
N VAL A 180 -11.81 -0.68 -15.85
CA VAL A 180 -11.92 -1.01 -17.28
C VAL A 180 -10.89 -2.07 -17.72
N ALA A 181 -9.70 -2.10 -17.10
CA ALA A 181 -8.63 -3.06 -17.41
C ALA A 181 -8.83 -4.44 -16.74
N ALA A 182 -9.73 -4.58 -15.78
CA ALA A 182 -10.08 -5.88 -15.22
C ALA A 182 -10.87 -6.70 -16.26
N PRO A 183 -10.46 -7.96 -16.56
CA PRO A 183 -11.27 -8.80 -17.46
C PRO A 183 -12.68 -8.97 -16.87
N LEU A 184 -13.68 -8.90 -17.74
CA LEU A 184 -15.04 -9.31 -17.40
C LEU A 184 -15.00 -10.84 -17.26
N ASP A 185 -15.00 -11.34 -16.01
CA ASP A 185 -15.21 -12.76 -15.72
C ASP A 185 -16.66 -13.19 -16.01
#